data_dd0fb9bd1b120096801d9e343def90e9
#
_entry.id   dd0fb9bd1b120096801d9e343def90e9
#
_cell.length_a   1.000
_cell.length_b   1.000
_cell.length_c   1.000
_cell.angle_alpha   90.00
_cell.angle_beta   90.00
_cell.angle_gamma   90.00
#
_symmetry.space_group_name_H-M   'P 1'
#
loop_
_entity.id
_entity.type
_entity.pdbx_description
1 polymer ?
#
loop_
_entity_poly.entity_id
_entity_poly.type
_entity_poly.pdbx_seq_one_letter_code
_entity_poly.pdbx_strand_id
1 'polypeptide(L)'
;MSEWTAGQVARYDPATNQWREWKLPGAQPLAYAVYVDERGIVWLTDFGGNAIVRFDPEREAFDAFPLPSAQGYVRQLLGRPGEVWGAESGADKLVVVRTTVV
;
A
#
# COMPACT_ATOMS: atom_id res chain seq x y z
N MET A 1 -4.12 1.92 9.05
CA MET A 1 -2.98 2.73 9.50
C MET A 1 -1.67 2.08 9.06
N SER A 2 -0.77 2.84 8.48
CA SER A 2 0.56 2.35 8.14
C SER A 2 1.52 2.62 9.30
N GLU A 3 2.47 1.71 9.51
CA GLU A 3 3.47 1.81 10.57
C GLU A 3 4.86 1.79 9.94
N TRP A 4 5.47 2.99 9.84
CA TRP A 4 6.68 3.22 9.05
C TRP A 4 7.85 2.33 9.44
N THR A 5 8.33 2.44 10.68
CA THR A 5 9.53 1.70 11.08
C THR A 5 9.29 0.22 11.28
N ALA A 6 8.08 -0.18 11.63
CA ALA A 6 7.73 -1.58 11.81
C ALA A 6 7.43 -2.29 10.49
N GLY A 7 7.19 -1.53 9.41
CA GLY A 7 6.82 -2.11 8.12
C GLY A 7 5.50 -2.88 8.18
N GLN A 8 4.53 -2.33 8.89
CA GLN A 8 3.25 -3.00 9.17
C GLN A 8 2.08 -2.12 8.79
N VAL A 9 0.94 -2.78 8.59
CA VAL A 9 -0.36 -2.12 8.49
C VAL A 9 -1.21 -2.58 9.67
N ALA A 10 -1.93 -1.65 10.29
CA ALA A 10 -2.78 -1.92 11.45
C ALA A 10 -4.23 -1.57 11.16
N ARG A 11 -5.13 -2.36 11.71
CA ARG A 11 -6.57 -2.14 11.65
C ARG A 11 -7.12 -2.06 13.07
N TYR A 12 -7.93 -1.04 13.33
CA TYR A 12 -8.65 -0.88 14.59
C TYR A 12 -10.13 -1.15 14.39
N ASP A 13 -10.70 -2.02 15.24
CA ASP A 13 -12.14 -2.28 15.25
C ASP A 13 -12.76 -1.57 16.47
N PRO A 14 -13.50 -0.47 16.29
CA PRO A 14 -14.08 0.26 17.41
C PRO A 14 -15.18 -0.51 18.13
N ALA A 15 -15.83 -1.47 17.47
CA ALA A 15 -16.88 -2.27 18.11
C ALA A 15 -16.33 -3.20 19.18
N THR A 16 -15.13 -3.72 18.99
CA THR A 16 -14.49 -4.66 19.93
C THR A 16 -13.29 -4.04 20.64
N ASN A 17 -12.89 -2.83 20.26
CA ASN A 17 -11.71 -2.14 20.77
C ASN A 17 -10.43 -2.97 20.57
N GLN A 18 -10.35 -3.67 19.46
CA GLN A 18 -9.22 -4.54 19.12
C GLN A 18 -8.42 -4.01 17.95
N TRP A 19 -7.11 -4.24 18.03
CA TRP A 19 -6.16 -3.93 16.97
C TRP A 19 -5.68 -5.22 16.34
N ARG A 20 -5.49 -5.21 15.02
CA ARG A 20 -4.80 -6.26 14.29
C ARG A 20 -3.71 -5.63 13.44
N GLU A 21 -2.57 -6.32 13.36
CA GLU A 21 -1.42 -5.85 12.61
C GLU A 21 -0.94 -6.93 11.66
N TRP A 22 -0.48 -6.53 10.49
CA TRP A 22 0.09 -7.42 9.50
C TRP A 22 1.39 -6.82 9.00
N LYS A 23 2.44 -7.64 8.96
CA LYS A 23 3.73 -7.21 8.44
C LYS A 23 3.72 -7.27 6.92
N LEU A 24 4.23 -6.23 6.25
CA LEU A 24 4.37 -6.21 4.81
C LEU A 24 5.42 -7.24 4.37
N PRO A 25 5.27 -7.80 3.13
CA PRO A 25 6.27 -8.72 2.61
C PRO A 25 7.59 -8.00 2.32
N GLY A 26 8.67 -8.78 2.28
CA GLY A 26 10.00 -8.27 1.99
C GLY A 26 10.91 -8.29 3.20
N ALA A 27 12.19 -7.98 2.99
CA ALA A 27 13.20 -8.07 4.03
C ALA A 27 13.15 -6.89 5.00
N GLN A 28 12.95 -5.67 4.48
CA GLN A 28 12.92 -4.45 5.28
C GLN A 28 11.87 -3.48 4.74
N PRO A 29 10.57 -3.82 4.90
CA PRO A 29 9.53 -2.93 4.40
C PRO A 29 9.43 -1.66 5.25
N LEU A 30 9.13 -0.54 4.58
CA LEU A 30 8.91 0.75 5.22
C LEU A 30 7.58 1.32 4.70
N ALA A 31 6.50 1.06 5.44
CA ALA A 31 5.15 1.47 5.04
C ALA A 31 4.94 2.96 5.25
N TYR A 32 4.54 3.68 4.21
CA TYR A 32 4.35 5.13 4.28
C TYR A 32 2.89 5.54 4.03
N ALA A 33 2.43 5.50 2.80
CA ALA A 33 1.07 5.91 2.46
C ALA A 33 0.10 4.73 2.56
N VAL A 34 -1.17 5.03 2.84
CA VAL A 34 -2.24 4.03 2.87
C VAL A 34 -3.48 4.60 2.18
N TYR A 35 -4.16 3.77 1.41
CA TYR A 35 -5.39 4.11 0.70
C TYR A 35 -6.29 2.88 0.65
N VAL A 36 -7.56 3.05 0.99
CA VAL A 36 -8.55 1.96 0.93
C VAL A 36 -9.46 2.22 -0.27
N ASP A 37 -9.55 1.26 -1.19
CA ASP A 37 -10.33 1.43 -2.39
C ASP A 37 -11.82 1.08 -2.19
N GLU A 38 -12.61 1.20 -3.26
CA GLU A 38 -14.04 0.97 -3.23
C GLU A 38 -14.44 -0.47 -2.89
N ARG A 39 -13.51 -1.40 -2.99
CA ARG A 39 -13.75 -2.83 -2.68
C ARG A 39 -13.24 -3.22 -1.31
N GLY A 40 -12.75 -2.26 -0.51
CA GLY A 40 -12.17 -2.55 0.79
C GLY A 40 -10.76 -3.11 0.75
N ILE A 41 -10.11 -3.08 -0.40
CA ILE A 41 -8.71 -3.48 -0.54
C ILE A 41 -7.82 -2.34 -0.07
N VAL A 42 -6.82 -2.67 0.72
CA VAL A 42 -5.88 -1.69 1.28
C VAL A 42 -4.65 -1.61 0.41
N TRP A 43 -4.31 -0.39 -0.01
CA TRP A 43 -3.12 -0.12 -0.80
C TRP A 43 -2.14 0.68 0.03
N LEU A 44 -0.87 0.28 -0.02
CA LEU A 44 0.19 0.90 0.75
C LEU A 44 1.38 1.18 -0.15
N THR A 45 2.22 2.13 0.28
CA THR A 45 3.52 2.31 -0.35
C THR A 45 4.60 1.75 0.57
N ASP A 46 5.54 1.02 -0.03
CA ASP A 46 6.67 0.45 0.66
C ASP A 46 7.95 1.11 0.15
N PHE A 47 8.55 1.98 0.95
CA PHE A 47 9.77 2.67 0.58
C PHE A 47 10.98 1.73 0.60
N GLY A 48 10.99 0.79 1.55
CA GLY A 48 12.09 -0.17 1.66
C GLY A 48 12.17 -1.13 0.49
N GLY A 49 11.00 -1.56 -0.02
CA GLY A 49 10.91 -2.46 -1.17
C GLY A 49 10.74 -1.76 -2.51
N ASN A 50 10.61 -0.43 -2.50
CA ASN A 50 10.35 0.37 -3.70
C ASN A 50 9.13 -0.14 -4.47
N ALA A 51 8.01 -0.30 -3.79
CA ALA A 51 6.83 -0.97 -4.33
C ALA A 51 5.54 -0.33 -3.86
N ILE A 52 4.47 -0.59 -4.60
CA ILE A 52 3.09 -0.42 -4.13
C ILE A 52 2.60 -1.79 -3.70
N VAL A 53 2.01 -1.89 -2.52
CA VAL A 53 1.57 -3.16 -1.94
C VAL A 53 0.06 -3.16 -1.81
N ARG A 54 -0.57 -4.24 -2.25
CA ARG A 54 -1.99 -4.49 -2.10
C ARG A 54 -2.21 -5.50 -0.97
N PHE A 55 -3.10 -5.18 -0.05
CA PHE A 55 -3.49 -6.07 1.03
C PHE A 55 -4.99 -6.32 1.03
N ASP A 56 -5.37 -7.59 0.97
CA ASP A 56 -6.76 -8.02 1.09
C ASP A 56 -7.00 -8.47 2.55
N PRO A 57 -7.74 -7.68 3.37
CA PRO A 57 -7.92 -8.01 4.77
C PRO A 57 -8.80 -9.23 5.02
N GLU A 58 -9.67 -9.61 4.10
CA GLU A 58 -10.48 -10.81 4.24
C GLU A 58 -9.66 -12.08 4.06
N ARG A 59 -8.78 -12.08 3.07
CA ARG A 59 -7.90 -13.22 2.78
C ARG A 59 -6.57 -13.12 3.52
N GLU A 60 -6.28 -11.97 4.12
CA GLU A 60 -5.01 -11.65 4.78
C GLU A 60 -3.82 -11.92 3.86
N ALA A 61 -3.95 -11.52 2.59
CA ALA A 61 -2.98 -11.78 1.55
C ALA A 61 -2.40 -10.48 1.00
N PHE A 62 -1.10 -10.48 0.72
CA PHE A 62 -0.36 -9.35 0.16
C PHE A 62 0.10 -9.64 -1.26
N ASP A 63 0.06 -8.60 -2.10
CA ASP A 63 0.70 -8.60 -3.41
C ASP A 63 1.54 -7.34 -3.53
N ALA A 64 2.76 -7.47 -4.01
CA ALA A 64 3.67 -6.35 -4.19
C ALA A 64 3.85 -6.05 -5.68
N PHE A 65 3.80 -4.78 -6.04
CA PHE A 65 4.00 -4.30 -7.40
C PHE A 65 5.22 -3.38 -7.41
N PRO A 66 6.38 -3.86 -7.88
CA PRO A 66 7.59 -3.04 -7.91
C PRO A 66 7.38 -1.79 -8.76
N LEU A 67 7.93 -0.66 -8.27
CA LEU A 67 7.89 0.57 -9.04
C LEU A 67 8.83 0.47 -10.24
N PRO A 68 8.48 1.09 -11.38
CA PRO A 68 9.34 1.07 -12.57
C PRO A 68 10.61 1.89 -12.41
N SER A 69 10.63 2.84 -11.48
CA SER A 69 11.79 3.69 -11.22
C SER A 69 12.44 3.32 -9.91
N ALA A 70 13.77 3.27 -9.86
CA ALA A 70 14.50 3.05 -8.61
C ALA A 70 14.25 4.21 -7.65
N GLN A 71 14.06 3.92 -6.37
CA GLN A 71 13.82 4.93 -5.34
C GLN A 71 12.70 5.91 -5.70
N GLY A 72 11.60 5.38 -6.20
CA GLY A 72 10.45 6.19 -6.62
C GLY A 72 9.80 6.98 -5.48
N TYR A 73 9.75 6.41 -4.28
CA TYR A 73 9.23 7.04 -3.06
C TYR A 73 7.85 7.64 -3.26
N VAL A 74 6.86 6.79 -3.47
CA VAL A 74 5.46 7.23 -3.55
C VAL A 74 4.98 7.61 -2.16
N ARG A 75 4.72 8.89 -1.95
CA ARG A 75 4.37 9.43 -0.63
C ARG A 75 2.88 9.50 -0.37
N GLN A 76 2.07 9.43 -1.41
CA GLN A 76 0.62 9.54 -1.29
C GLN A 76 -0.05 8.72 -2.37
N LEU A 77 -1.14 8.05 -2.01
CA LEU A 77 -1.97 7.29 -2.93
C LEU A 77 -3.36 7.89 -2.99
N LEU A 78 -3.89 8.00 -4.19
CA LEU A 78 -5.29 8.36 -4.45
C LEU A 78 -5.83 7.41 -5.50
N GLY A 79 -7.13 7.29 -5.57
CA GLY A 79 -7.72 6.37 -6.51
C GLY A 79 -9.11 6.73 -6.94
N ARG A 80 -9.60 5.95 -7.88
CA ARG A 80 -10.97 5.90 -8.32
C ARG A 80 -11.27 4.45 -8.69
N PRO A 81 -12.53 4.07 -8.96
CA PRO A 81 -12.83 2.67 -9.28
C PRO A 81 -11.91 2.13 -10.38
N GLY A 82 -11.24 1.01 -10.08
CA GLY A 82 -10.36 0.34 -11.01
C GLY A 82 -8.95 0.90 -11.13
N GLU A 83 -8.60 1.97 -10.39
CA GLU A 83 -7.27 2.59 -10.51
C GLU A 83 -6.76 3.09 -9.17
N VAL A 84 -5.46 2.92 -8.93
CA VAL A 84 -4.76 3.51 -7.80
C VAL A 84 -3.58 4.30 -8.35
N TRP A 85 -3.52 5.58 -8.02
CA TRP A 85 -2.53 6.52 -8.55
C TRP A 85 -1.57 6.94 -7.45
N GLY A 86 -0.31 7.07 -7.81
CA GLY A 86 0.72 7.60 -6.93
C GLY A 86 1.69 8.51 -7.67
N ALA A 87 2.29 9.43 -6.93
CA ALA A 87 3.36 10.28 -7.44
C ALA A 87 4.69 9.75 -6.91
N GLU A 88 5.58 9.35 -7.81
CA GLU A 88 6.93 8.92 -7.46
C GLU A 88 7.78 10.16 -7.21
N SER A 89 7.76 10.65 -5.97
CA SER A 89 8.43 11.91 -5.62
C SER A 89 9.95 11.84 -5.79
N GLY A 90 10.54 10.66 -5.67
CA GLY A 90 11.97 10.46 -5.88
C GLY A 90 12.37 10.41 -7.34
N ALA A 91 11.44 10.19 -8.26
CA ALA A 91 11.72 10.04 -9.69
C ALA A 91 10.99 11.07 -10.57
N ASP A 92 10.18 11.94 -9.96
CA ASP A 92 9.41 12.98 -10.65
C ASP A 92 8.47 12.40 -11.71
N LYS A 93 7.76 11.32 -11.38
CA LYS A 93 6.87 10.60 -12.29
C LYS A 93 5.57 10.25 -11.59
N LEU A 94 4.55 9.92 -12.40
CA LEU A 94 3.31 9.34 -11.92
C LEU A 94 3.29 7.84 -12.18
N VAL A 95 2.68 7.10 -11.28
CA VAL A 95 2.47 5.66 -11.42
C VAL A 95 0.99 5.34 -11.21
N VAL A 96 0.48 4.39 -11.96
CA VAL A 96 -0.89 3.91 -11.81
C VAL A 96 -0.91 2.39 -11.77
N VAL A 97 -1.71 1.85 -10.85
CA VAL A 97 -2.04 0.43 -10.83
C VAL A 97 -3.50 0.29 -11.25
N ARG A 98 -3.75 -0.43 -12.33
CA ARG A 98 -5.10 -0.71 -12.79
C ARG A 98 -5.55 -2.05 -12.24
N THR A 99 -6.69 -2.05 -11.58
CA THR A 99 -7.23 -3.21 -10.88
C THR A 99 -8.31 -3.92 -11.68
N THR A 100 -8.74 -3.33 -12.79
CA THR A 100 -9.71 -3.96 -13.68
C THR A 100 -8.98 -4.66 -14.82
N VAL A 101 -9.41 -5.89 -15.10
CA VAL A 101 -8.92 -6.67 -16.25
C VAL A 101 -9.96 -6.52 -17.35
N VAL A 102 -9.51 -6.08 -18.51
CA VAL A 102 -10.38 -5.90 -19.67
C VAL A 102 -10.30 -7.12 -20.56
#